data_5cdde84ec1d908dbe4cdb30e2af78c8a
#
_entry.id   5cdde84ec1d908dbe4cdb30e2af78c8a
#
_cell.length_a   1.000
_cell.length_b   1.000
_cell.length_c   1.000
_cell.angle_alpha   90.00
_cell.angle_beta   90.00
_cell.angle_gamma   90.00
#
_symmetry.space_group_name_H-M   'P 1'
#
loop_
_entity.id
_entity.type
_entity.pdbx_description
1 polymer ?
#
loop_
_entity_poly.entity_id
_entity_poly.type
_entity_poly.pdbx_seq_one_letter_code
_entity_poly.pdbx_strand_id
1 'polypeptide(L)'
;MPNYFVVENLLTHTEIPKDGSVSTTIHHDEQVKIALLGFSGGQELTKNTLASPAFLEILQGNARVTLDGEEKELSRGAWIYMEANVPHSVYARTEMVMLRTMLLNKDVKISVGKEVKR
;
A
#
# COMPACT_ATOMS: atom_id res chain seq x y z
N MET A 1 -23.62 3.28 -18.13
CA MET A 1 -22.60 2.87 -17.14
C MET A 1 -21.74 4.07 -16.79
N PRO A 2 -21.58 4.37 -15.52
CA PRO A 2 -20.66 5.43 -15.14
C PRO A 2 -19.23 5.04 -15.46
N ASN A 3 -18.42 6.03 -15.79
CA ASN A 3 -17.01 5.84 -16.08
C ASN A 3 -16.15 6.01 -14.82
N TYR A 4 -16.77 6.07 -13.66
CA TYR A 4 -16.08 6.31 -12.40
C TYR A 4 -16.89 5.72 -11.25
N PHE A 5 -16.22 5.57 -10.13
CA PHE A 5 -16.90 5.34 -8.87
C PHE A 5 -16.15 6.11 -7.79
N VAL A 6 -16.83 6.35 -6.68
CA VAL A 6 -16.29 7.15 -5.59
C VAL A 6 -16.41 6.37 -4.30
N VAL A 7 -15.32 6.33 -3.55
CA VAL A 7 -15.33 5.86 -2.17
C VAL A 7 -15.15 7.10 -1.30
N GLU A 8 -16.21 7.49 -0.60
CA GLU A 8 -16.19 8.75 0.15
C GLU A 8 -15.23 8.72 1.33
N ASN A 9 -15.05 7.56 1.93
CA ASN A 9 -14.11 7.42 3.03
C ASN A 9 -13.55 6.00 3.01
N LEU A 10 -12.32 5.86 2.59
CA LEU A 10 -11.66 4.56 2.49
C LEU A 10 -11.58 3.83 3.83
N LEU A 11 -11.47 4.58 4.93
CA LEU A 11 -11.33 3.96 6.24
C LEU A 11 -12.57 3.20 6.68
N THR A 12 -13.73 3.48 6.08
CA THR A 12 -14.95 2.74 6.42
C THR A 12 -15.07 1.42 5.66
N HIS A 13 -14.15 1.14 4.74
CA HIS A 13 -14.19 -0.04 3.89
C HIS A 13 -13.29 -1.16 4.38
N THR A 14 -12.67 -1.01 5.52
CA THR A 14 -11.89 -2.07 6.13
C THR A 14 -12.06 -2.03 7.63
N GLU A 15 -11.82 -3.17 8.27
CA GLU A 15 -11.80 -3.26 9.73
C GLU A 15 -10.38 -3.64 10.12
N ILE A 16 -9.93 -3.09 11.25
CA ILE A 16 -8.65 -3.51 11.80
C ILE A 16 -8.95 -4.71 12.71
N PRO A 17 -8.39 -5.88 12.40
CA PRO A 17 -8.67 -7.05 13.21
C PRO A 17 -8.03 -6.91 14.59
N LYS A 18 -8.53 -7.65 15.56
CA LYS A 18 -7.94 -7.68 16.89
C LYS A 18 -6.51 -8.19 16.83
N ASP A 19 -6.26 -9.14 15.93
CA ASP A 19 -4.98 -9.81 15.84
C ASP A 19 -4.78 -10.22 14.39
N GLY A 20 -3.69 -9.77 13.79
CA GLY A 20 -3.36 -10.12 12.42
C GLY A 20 -3.60 -8.98 11.45
N SER A 21 -3.87 -9.35 10.21
CA SER A 21 -4.09 -8.39 9.14
C SER A 21 -5.26 -8.84 8.26
N VAL A 22 -5.84 -7.88 7.56
CA VAL A 22 -6.94 -8.13 6.63
C VAL A 22 -6.69 -7.34 5.36
N SER A 23 -7.05 -7.94 4.22
CA SER A 23 -6.95 -7.27 2.92
C SER A 23 -8.35 -7.19 2.32
N THR A 24 -8.74 -5.99 1.90
CA THR A 24 -10.05 -5.74 1.29
C THR A 24 -9.81 -5.14 -0.08
N THR A 25 -10.25 -5.83 -1.13
CA THR A 25 -10.11 -5.30 -2.50
C THR A 25 -11.14 -4.21 -2.72
N ILE A 26 -10.66 -3.03 -3.12
CA ILE A 26 -11.53 -1.90 -3.45
C ILE A 26 -11.90 -1.94 -4.92
N HIS A 27 -10.94 -2.26 -5.78
CA HIS A 27 -11.16 -2.30 -7.23
C HIS A 27 -10.11 -3.18 -7.87
N HIS A 28 -10.53 -3.91 -8.90
CA HIS A 28 -9.61 -4.77 -9.64
C HIS A 28 -10.09 -4.87 -11.08
N ASP A 29 -9.25 -4.43 -12.01
CA ASP A 29 -9.49 -4.59 -13.44
C ASP A 29 -8.18 -4.97 -14.13
N GLU A 30 -8.12 -4.84 -15.45
CA GLU A 30 -6.92 -5.22 -16.19
C GLU A 30 -5.74 -4.29 -15.97
N GLN A 31 -5.99 -3.10 -15.47
CA GLN A 31 -4.97 -2.07 -15.33
C GLN A 31 -4.46 -1.92 -13.91
N VAL A 32 -5.34 -2.03 -12.93
CA VAL A 32 -4.97 -1.79 -11.54
C VAL A 32 -5.66 -2.77 -10.62
N LYS A 33 -5.02 -3.02 -9.49
CA LYS A 33 -5.65 -3.70 -8.36
C LYS A 33 -5.41 -2.85 -7.13
N ILE A 34 -6.50 -2.43 -6.49
CA ILE A 34 -6.46 -1.53 -5.35
C ILE A 34 -7.03 -2.24 -4.14
N ALA A 35 -6.26 -2.27 -3.06
CA ALA A 35 -6.67 -2.95 -1.83
C ALA A 35 -6.33 -2.12 -0.62
N LEU A 36 -7.19 -2.24 0.40
CA LEU A 36 -6.90 -1.72 1.73
C LEU A 36 -6.35 -2.85 2.58
N LEU A 37 -5.30 -2.56 3.32
CA LEU A 37 -4.68 -3.50 4.24
C LEU A 37 -4.80 -2.95 5.64
N GLY A 38 -5.47 -3.69 6.51
CA GLY A 38 -5.61 -3.32 7.92
C GLY A 38 -4.74 -4.23 8.78
N PHE A 39 -4.05 -3.65 9.76
CA PHE A 39 -3.12 -4.38 10.61
C PHE A 39 -3.39 -4.06 12.06
N SER A 40 -3.41 -5.08 12.90
CA SER A 40 -3.32 -4.85 14.34
C SER A 40 -1.92 -4.38 14.71
N GLY A 41 -1.79 -3.68 15.83
CA GLY A 41 -0.48 -3.25 16.30
C GLY A 41 0.41 -4.46 16.57
N GLY A 42 1.67 -4.38 16.16
CA GLY A 42 2.63 -5.46 16.30
C GLY A 42 2.60 -6.49 15.19
N GLN A 43 1.67 -6.35 14.25
CA GLN A 43 1.57 -7.29 13.13
C GLN A 43 2.58 -6.95 12.06
N GLU A 44 3.18 -7.98 11.49
CA GLU A 44 4.17 -7.79 10.45
C GLU A 44 3.74 -8.46 9.15
N LEU A 45 3.85 -7.73 8.03
CA LEU A 45 3.81 -8.31 6.71
C LEU A 45 5.27 -8.57 6.34
N THR A 46 5.66 -9.85 6.36
CA THR A 46 7.05 -10.24 6.20
C THR A 46 7.56 -9.93 4.80
N LYS A 47 8.87 -10.03 4.61
CA LYS A 47 9.55 -9.71 3.37
C LYS A 47 8.81 -10.30 2.18
N ASN A 48 8.48 -9.47 1.22
CA ASN A 48 7.59 -9.80 0.14
C ASN A 48 8.04 -9.06 -1.12
N THR A 49 7.62 -9.55 -2.28
CA THR A 49 7.80 -8.86 -3.55
C THR A 49 6.48 -8.88 -4.30
N LEU A 50 6.29 -7.89 -5.15
CA LEU A 50 5.14 -7.84 -6.05
C LEU A 50 5.67 -7.85 -7.47
N ALA A 51 5.03 -8.63 -8.33
CA ALA A 51 5.44 -8.71 -9.73
C ALA A 51 5.10 -7.44 -10.51
N SER A 52 4.30 -6.56 -9.93
CA SER A 52 3.87 -5.31 -10.55
C SER A 52 4.36 -4.13 -9.75
N PRO A 53 4.61 -2.99 -10.40
CA PRO A 53 4.86 -1.75 -9.64
C PRO A 53 3.66 -1.42 -8.76
N ALA A 54 3.91 -0.75 -7.66
CA ALA A 54 2.84 -0.45 -6.73
C ALA A 54 3.07 0.86 -5.99
N PHE A 55 1.95 1.49 -5.62
CA PHE A 55 1.95 2.61 -4.69
C PHE A 55 1.45 2.10 -3.35
N LEU A 56 2.08 2.55 -2.28
CA LEU A 56 1.60 2.31 -0.92
C LEU A 56 1.38 3.66 -0.25
N GLU A 57 0.27 3.79 0.44
CA GLU A 57 -0.03 5.01 1.18
C GLU A 57 -0.54 4.63 2.57
N ILE A 58 0.02 5.26 3.60
CA ILE A 58 -0.44 5.02 4.97
C ILE A 58 -1.58 6.00 5.25
N LEU A 59 -2.77 5.44 5.50
CA LEU A 59 -3.96 6.24 5.77
C LEU A 59 -4.18 6.46 7.26
N GLN A 60 -3.65 5.57 8.09
CA GLN A 60 -3.84 5.62 9.55
C GLN A 60 -2.71 4.83 10.21
N GLY A 61 -2.20 5.34 11.31
CA GLY A 61 -1.22 4.62 12.14
C GLY A 61 0.21 4.86 11.76
N ASN A 62 1.10 4.09 12.39
CA ASN A 62 2.54 4.19 12.23
C ASN A 62 3.13 2.83 11.91
N ALA A 63 4.17 2.82 11.10
CA ALA A 63 4.80 1.58 10.68
C ALA A 63 6.29 1.76 10.45
N ARG A 64 7.03 0.66 10.61
CA ARG A 64 8.38 0.55 10.09
C ARG A 64 8.28 -0.17 8.76
N VAL A 65 8.68 0.48 7.70
CA VAL A 65 8.65 -0.10 6.35
C VAL A 65 10.07 -0.32 5.90
N THR A 66 10.38 -1.52 5.47
CA THR A 66 11.70 -1.85 4.96
C THR A 66 11.59 -2.01 3.45
N LEU A 67 12.39 -1.23 2.72
CA LEU A 67 12.37 -1.20 1.27
C LEU A 67 13.76 -1.53 0.77
N ASP A 68 13.91 -2.69 0.15
CA ASP A 68 15.20 -3.15 -0.38
C ASP A 68 16.30 -3.06 0.68
N GLY A 69 15.99 -3.49 1.90
CA GLY A 69 16.91 -3.50 3.02
C GLY A 69 17.00 -2.21 3.81
N GLU A 70 16.38 -1.14 3.36
CA GLU A 70 16.45 0.16 4.04
C GLU A 70 15.19 0.38 4.86
N GLU A 71 15.35 0.62 6.16
CA GLU A 71 14.23 0.82 7.07
C GLU A 71 13.84 2.28 7.15
N LYS A 72 12.53 2.52 7.17
CA LYS A 72 11.97 3.86 7.33
C LYS A 72 10.82 3.81 8.32
N GLU A 73 10.77 4.79 9.21
CA GLU A 73 9.63 4.97 10.10
C GLU A 73 8.67 5.92 9.42
N LEU A 74 7.46 5.44 9.13
CA LEU A 74 6.48 6.18 8.37
C LEU A 74 5.16 6.22 9.11
N SER A 75 4.37 7.26 8.81
CA SER A 75 3.07 7.45 9.47
C SER A 75 2.07 7.97 8.46
N ARG A 76 0.86 8.26 8.95
CA ARG A 76 -0.24 8.76 8.13
C ARG A 76 0.24 9.85 7.17
N GLY A 77 -0.12 9.71 5.91
CA GLY A 77 0.26 10.63 4.86
C GLY A 77 1.50 10.22 4.08
N ALA A 78 2.25 9.22 4.56
CA ALA A 78 3.41 8.73 3.82
C ALA A 78 2.96 8.01 2.55
N TRP A 79 3.72 8.18 1.48
CA TRP A 79 3.44 7.59 0.19
C TRP A 79 4.72 6.99 -0.37
N ILE A 80 4.60 5.77 -0.91
CA ILE A 80 5.73 5.02 -1.43
C ILE A 80 5.41 4.57 -2.85
N TYR A 81 6.37 4.71 -3.75
CA TYR A 81 6.32 4.03 -5.03
C TYR A 81 7.39 2.96 -5.06
N MET A 82 7.01 1.74 -5.48
CA MET A 82 7.96 0.63 -5.65
C MET A 82 7.87 0.11 -7.08
N GLU A 83 9.02 -0.09 -7.69
CA GLU A 83 9.06 -0.82 -8.96
C GLU A 83 8.77 -2.30 -8.68
N ALA A 84 8.54 -3.06 -9.77
CA ALA A 84 8.29 -4.49 -9.63
C ALA A 84 9.46 -5.18 -8.93
N ASN A 85 9.12 -6.14 -8.10
CA ASN A 85 10.08 -7.05 -7.44
C ASN A 85 10.99 -6.40 -6.41
N VAL A 86 10.65 -5.20 -5.92
CA VAL A 86 11.38 -4.61 -4.80
C VAL A 86 11.02 -5.36 -3.53
N PRO A 87 12.01 -5.95 -2.82
CA PRO A 87 11.73 -6.62 -1.55
C PRO A 87 11.29 -5.60 -0.51
N HIS A 88 10.20 -5.90 0.18
CA HIS A 88 9.67 -4.99 1.19
C HIS A 88 9.00 -5.75 2.32
N SER A 89 8.93 -5.10 3.47
CA SER A 89 8.17 -5.60 4.60
C SER A 89 7.59 -4.41 5.35
N VAL A 90 6.53 -4.68 6.10
CA VAL A 90 5.83 -3.66 6.87
C VAL A 90 5.62 -4.22 8.27
N TYR A 91 6.05 -3.45 9.28
CA TYR A 91 5.78 -3.78 10.67
C TYR A 91 4.88 -2.68 11.24
N ALA A 92 3.67 -3.05 11.64
CA ALA A 92 2.70 -2.11 12.18
C ALA A 92 3.06 -1.81 13.63
N ARG A 93 3.50 -0.58 13.89
CA ARG A 93 3.82 -0.18 15.26
C ARG A 93 2.55 0.07 16.07
N THR A 94 1.51 0.53 15.39
CA THR A 94 0.18 0.72 15.97
C THR A 94 -0.81 0.04 15.04
N GLU A 95 -2.08 0.05 15.40
CA GLU A 95 -3.11 -0.26 14.42
C GLU A 95 -2.90 0.64 13.21
N MET A 96 -2.98 0.08 12.01
CA MET A 96 -2.74 0.87 10.82
C MET A 96 -3.60 0.42 9.66
N VAL A 97 -3.82 1.33 8.73
CA VAL A 97 -4.48 1.07 7.46
C VAL A 97 -3.61 1.61 6.36
N MET A 98 -3.38 0.78 5.36
CA MET A 98 -2.57 1.13 4.20
C MET A 98 -3.36 0.88 2.93
N LEU A 99 -3.22 1.79 1.96
CA LEU A 99 -3.78 1.61 0.62
C LEU A 99 -2.67 1.15 -0.31
N ARG A 100 -2.92 0.06 -1.02
CA ARG A 100 -1.97 -0.45 -2.03
C ARG A 100 -2.62 -0.40 -3.39
N THR A 101 -1.97 0.25 -4.35
CA THR A 101 -2.39 0.30 -5.74
C THR A 101 -1.34 -0.39 -6.58
N MET A 102 -1.69 -1.53 -7.18
CA MET A 102 -0.80 -2.27 -8.07
C MET A 102 -1.11 -1.92 -9.51
N LEU A 103 -0.09 -1.63 -10.29
CA LEU A 103 -0.21 -1.31 -11.71
C LEU A 103 0.00 -2.59 -12.50
N LEU A 104 -1.08 -3.15 -13.03
CA LEU A 104 -1.04 -4.48 -13.67
C LEU A 104 -0.76 -4.42 -15.17
N ASN A 105 -1.09 -3.31 -15.81
CA ASN A 105 -0.91 -3.16 -17.25
C ASN A 105 0.53 -2.78 -17.54
N LYS A 106 1.24 -3.66 -18.24
CA LYS A 106 2.66 -3.45 -18.57
C LYS A 106 2.90 -2.27 -19.48
N ASP A 107 1.85 -1.79 -20.17
CA ASP A 107 1.97 -0.64 -21.06
C ASP A 107 1.86 0.68 -20.31
N VAL A 108 1.46 0.65 -19.05
CA VAL A 108 1.39 1.85 -18.23
C VAL A 108 2.80 2.21 -17.79
N LYS A 109 3.21 3.42 -18.15
CA LYS A 109 4.53 3.91 -17.77
C LYS A 109 4.36 5.05 -16.78
N ILE A 110 5.07 4.93 -15.68
CA ILE A 110 5.07 5.95 -14.65
C ILE A 110 6.41 6.65 -14.69
N SER A 111 6.36 7.98 -14.79
CA SER A 111 7.55 8.78 -14.67
C SER A 111 7.88 8.88 -13.19
N VAL A 112 8.79 8.04 -12.74
CA VAL A 112 9.25 8.09 -11.35
C VAL A 112 9.98 9.40 -11.15
N GLY A 113 9.79 10.01 -10.01
CA GLY A 113 10.29 11.35 -9.75
C GLY A 113 11.78 11.44 -9.57
N LYS A 114 12.54 11.10 -10.61
CA LYS A 114 13.99 11.24 -10.58
C LYS A 114 14.40 12.71 -10.48
N GLU A 115 13.58 13.56 -11.06
CA GLU A 115 13.79 15.02 -10.99
C GLU A 115 13.33 15.60 -9.68
N VAL A 116 12.60 14.86 -8.87
CA VAL A 116 12.06 15.35 -7.61
C VAL A 116 13.04 14.99 -6.52
N LYS A 117 14.01 15.86 -6.31
CA LYS A 117 15.02 15.65 -5.27
C LYS A 117 14.50 16.15 -3.94
N ARG A 118 14.77 15.41 -2.91
CA ARG A 118 14.35 15.78 -1.56
C ARG A 118 15.56 15.78 -0.66
#